data_227b5d26abd9d549c593b20554d70c74
#
_entry.id   227b5d26abd9d549c593b20554d70c74
#
_cell.length_a   1.000
_cell.length_b   1.000
_cell.length_c   1.000
_cell.angle_alpha   90.00
_cell.angle_beta   90.00
_cell.angle_gamma   90.00
#
_symmetry.space_group_name_H-M   'P 1'
#
loop_
_entity.id
_entity.type
_entity.pdbx_description
1 polymer ?
#
loop_
_entity_poly.entity_id
_entity_poly.type
_entity_poly.pdbx_seq_one_letter_code
_entity_poly.pdbx_strand_id
1 'polypeptide(L)'
;MKELKTTLYKDIPEWNEMLDRFNGKGNIIPHEGMVSKNRGNMFSNASNQYRPIENGEVPIVDTAYSYDILKSTKNIFAENNYTLCKAIPKYINGEYCGVTSYILCDKENDEFNYIEFHGYEETGAGYGVKMIDDLAQYKEGDEIQKDESIIRTNSYGEDMEYKWGVNALSVLSIDVKSIEDAGLISTSLAERFAGWKYQVTEEIIDVDNDILKNLYGTDDTYRPFPLVGEDIQNDLLLAIAKQKGEYQRVKLASGMDSVNKNDKRVYARGKVVDITCRQKLGEQCQNTYLAGLIEATRKYEREVLDSLKEFYENDEYSESKFSYDFIDKYNFLRTIYDKEGGFKYKKILSKKAIVLKITTVDREVPINGQKITGRCGNKFTVSSVFNSGKYYTKEYGNLEYLGNCLALFNRAIMEVPMEMFQAYITMVIERFIKEKLKPLDEMKTHILKILSIMDKKMYEVYKEEFETGGFEDFIKDPQIRWYQSTYHSGTTIGTCYEARNYMNSVGLDVKRTKVYMNTEHGEMCLGKAFVSKLFITPLKQVAETQLSLRAKGSFDSRGIILRTGESRIRNTPVRKSSLVADVQVNSLHPDDLKYINSMTEQESIQNVNALFMAMGVKINNPNFDDE
;
A
#
# COMPACT_ATOMS: atom_id res chain seq x y z
N MET A 1 -5.10 11.49 -25.26
CA MET A 1 -4.00 11.28 -24.26
C MET A 1 -3.39 9.89 -24.32
N LYS A 2 -4.18 8.80 -24.47
CA LYS A 2 -3.65 7.43 -24.58
C LYS A 2 -2.79 7.24 -25.84
N GLU A 3 -3.23 7.77 -26.97
CA GLU A 3 -2.47 7.78 -28.24
C GLU A 3 -1.25 8.71 -28.16
N LEU A 4 -1.36 9.84 -27.48
CA LEU A 4 -0.25 10.78 -27.24
C LEU A 4 0.90 10.13 -26.47
N LYS A 5 0.61 9.36 -25.43
CA LYS A 5 1.63 8.62 -24.68
C LYS A 5 2.38 7.63 -25.58
N THR A 6 1.64 6.87 -26.38
CA THR A 6 2.22 5.87 -27.27
C THR A 6 3.03 6.49 -28.40
N THR A 7 2.61 7.63 -28.96
CA THR A 7 3.29 8.28 -30.07
C THR A 7 4.57 8.99 -29.62
N LEU A 8 4.57 9.65 -28.47
CA LEU A 8 5.77 10.29 -27.89
C LEU A 8 6.92 9.31 -27.62
N TYR A 9 6.64 8.02 -27.51
CA TYR A 9 7.59 7.01 -27.07
C TYR A 9 7.97 5.99 -28.14
N LYS A 10 7.11 5.77 -29.15
CA LYS A 10 7.38 4.77 -30.20
C LYS A 10 8.40 5.19 -31.26
N ASP A 11 8.63 6.49 -31.40
CA ASP A 11 9.45 7.03 -32.52
C ASP A 11 10.88 7.42 -32.14
N ILE A 12 11.39 7.00 -30.99
CA ILE A 12 12.78 7.26 -30.60
C ILE A 12 13.55 5.94 -30.60
N PRO A 13 14.27 5.60 -31.71
CA PRO A 13 15.09 4.37 -31.79
C PRO A 13 16.16 4.26 -30.70
N GLU A 14 16.73 5.41 -30.29
CA GLU A 14 17.70 5.53 -29.20
C GLU A 14 17.12 5.12 -27.82
N TRP A 15 15.82 5.06 -27.73
CA TRP A 15 15.09 4.80 -26.49
C TRP A 15 15.15 3.34 -26.05
N ASN A 16 15.06 2.38 -26.99
CA ASN A 16 15.20 0.96 -26.72
C ASN A 16 16.64 0.59 -26.32
N GLU A 17 17.64 1.25 -26.92
CA GLU A 17 19.04 1.09 -26.49
C GLU A 17 19.32 1.64 -25.10
N MET A 18 18.57 2.68 -24.68
CA MET A 18 18.69 3.26 -23.35
C MET A 18 18.00 2.39 -22.29
N LEU A 19 16.86 1.76 -22.59
CA LEU A 19 16.15 0.85 -21.69
C LEU A 19 17.05 -0.31 -21.22
N ASP A 20 17.86 -0.86 -22.11
CA ASP A 20 18.80 -1.94 -21.80
C ASP A 20 19.97 -1.50 -20.90
N ARG A 21 20.24 -0.21 -20.81
CA ARG A 21 21.35 0.36 -20.02
C ARG A 21 20.96 0.80 -18.61
N PHE A 22 19.64 0.82 -18.27
CA PHE A 22 19.18 1.44 -17.04
C PHE A 22 18.68 0.45 -15.99
N ASN A 23 19.05 0.74 -14.74
CA ASN A 23 18.48 0.14 -13.54
C ASN A 23 17.03 0.60 -13.34
N GLY A 24 16.13 0.02 -14.14
CA GLY A 24 14.69 0.11 -14.15
C GLY A 24 14.00 1.21 -13.31
N LYS A 25 14.12 1.14 -12.00
CA LYS A 25 13.42 2.03 -11.07
C LYS A 25 13.96 3.46 -10.98
N GLY A 26 15.21 3.72 -11.35
CA GLY A 26 15.77 5.07 -11.40
C GLY A 26 15.06 5.94 -12.46
N ASN A 27 14.55 5.30 -13.49
CA ASN A 27 13.91 5.97 -14.61
C ASN A 27 12.52 6.58 -14.28
N ILE A 28 11.99 6.35 -13.08
CA ILE A 28 10.74 6.97 -12.61
C ILE A 28 11.01 8.33 -11.94
N ILE A 29 12.26 8.71 -11.76
CA ILE A 29 12.65 9.99 -11.17
C ILE A 29 12.58 11.06 -12.26
N PRO A 30 11.66 12.03 -12.19
CA PRO A 30 11.71 13.15 -13.12
C PRO A 30 12.98 13.97 -12.85
N HIS A 31 13.60 14.46 -13.91
CA HIS A 31 14.87 15.21 -13.82
C HIS A 31 16.01 14.45 -13.09
N GLU A 32 16.17 13.15 -13.36
CA GLU A 32 17.21 12.33 -12.72
C GLU A 32 18.61 12.95 -12.82
N GLY A 33 18.93 13.62 -13.91
CA GLY A 33 20.19 14.37 -14.08
C GLY A 33 20.44 15.46 -13.02
N MET A 34 19.42 15.87 -12.28
CA MET A 34 19.49 16.85 -11.18
C MET A 34 19.52 16.18 -9.80
N VAL A 35 19.64 14.85 -9.76
CA VAL A 35 19.67 14.05 -8.53
C VAL A 35 21.03 13.34 -8.40
N SER A 36 21.62 13.33 -7.22
CA SER A 36 22.84 12.57 -7.00
C SER A 36 22.59 11.06 -7.11
N LYS A 37 23.58 10.30 -7.58
CA LYS A 37 23.50 8.83 -7.69
C LYS A 37 23.06 8.15 -6.38
N ASN A 38 23.52 8.64 -5.24
CA ASN A 38 23.12 8.11 -3.94
C ASN A 38 21.61 8.31 -3.67
N ARG A 39 21.04 9.41 -4.14
CA ARG A 39 19.60 9.69 -4.01
C ARG A 39 18.77 8.80 -4.93
N GLY A 40 19.22 8.55 -6.15
CA GLY A 40 18.61 7.57 -7.03
C GLY A 40 18.58 6.16 -6.41
N ASN A 41 19.68 5.73 -5.79
CA ASN A 41 19.72 4.47 -5.04
C ASN A 41 18.77 4.46 -3.83
N MET A 42 18.66 5.58 -3.11
CA MET A 42 17.69 5.70 -1.99
C MET A 42 16.24 5.60 -2.48
N PHE A 43 15.94 6.19 -3.63
CA PHE A 43 14.62 6.06 -4.24
C PHE A 43 14.35 4.60 -4.66
N SER A 44 15.27 3.94 -5.35
CA SER A 44 15.12 2.52 -5.73
C SER A 44 14.84 1.61 -4.54
N ASN A 45 15.52 1.86 -3.41
CA ASN A 45 15.26 1.15 -2.16
C ASN A 45 13.90 1.52 -1.55
N ALA A 46 13.50 2.78 -1.62
CA ALA A 46 12.22 3.25 -1.10
C ALA A 46 11.05 2.70 -1.92
N SER A 47 11.19 2.59 -3.24
CA SER A 47 10.12 2.10 -4.13
C SER A 47 9.70 0.66 -3.83
N ASN A 48 10.59 -0.19 -3.30
CA ASN A 48 10.26 -1.53 -2.81
C ASN A 48 9.43 -1.51 -1.50
N GLN A 49 9.30 -0.36 -0.89
CA GLN A 49 8.63 -0.16 0.39
C GLN A 49 7.37 0.69 0.25
N TYR A 50 6.94 0.98 -0.97
CA TYR A 50 5.69 1.70 -1.17
C TYR A 50 4.53 0.93 -0.60
N ARG A 51 3.68 1.66 0.08
CA ARG A 51 2.41 1.17 0.57
C ARG A 51 1.35 1.51 -0.48
N PRO A 52 0.59 0.52 -0.96
CA PRO A 52 -0.55 0.79 -1.82
C PRO A 52 -1.56 1.70 -1.12
N ILE A 53 -2.14 2.60 -1.87
CA ILE A 53 -3.18 3.52 -1.40
C ILE A 53 -4.49 3.25 -2.14
N GLU A 54 -5.60 3.53 -1.47
CA GLU A 54 -6.93 3.23 -1.98
C GLU A 54 -7.30 4.12 -3.19
N ASN A 55 -7.01 5.41 -3.10
CA ASN A 55 -7.35 6.41 -4.11
C ASN A 55 -6.10 7.18 -4.54
N GLY A 56 -5.23 6.51 -5.31
CA GLY A 56 -4.03 7.12 -5.86
C GLY A 56 -4.32 8.09 -7.01
N GLU A 57 -3.34 8.90 -7.33
CA GLU A 57 -3.33 9.84 -8.44
C GLU A 57 -2.12 9.58 -9.34
N VAL A 58 -2.24 10.00 -10.57
CA VAL A 58 -1.11 10.06 -11.51
C VAL A 58 -0.28 11.31 -11.17
N PRO A 59 1.06 11.22 -11.20
CA PRO A 59 1.90 12.39 -11.00
C PRO A 59 1.62 13.48 -12.04
N ILE A 60 1.60 14.75 -11.62
CA ILE A 60 1.53 15.90 -12.55
C ILE A 60 2.79 15.97 -13.41
N VAL A 61 3.94 15.69 -12.80
CA VAL A 61 5.23 15.58 -13.48
C VAL A 61 5.61 14.11 -13.51
N ASP A 62 5.60 13.50 -14.66
CA ASP A 62 5.82 12.08 -14.83
C ASP A 62 7.02 11.79 -15.75
N THR A 63 7.41 10.54 -15.80
CA THR A 63 8.38 10.04 -16.77
C THR A 63 7.71 9.03 -17.69
N ALA A 64 8.26 8.87 -18.85
CA ALA A 64 7.83 7.89 -19.82
C ALA A 64 7.78 6.47 -19.29
N TYR A 65 8.71 6.18 -18.40
CA TYR A 65 8.93 4.83 -17.88
C TYR A 65 7.99 4.44 -16.75
N SER A 66 7.25 5.39 -16.16
CA SER A 66 6.33 5.09 -15.08
C SER A 66 5.33 4.00 -15.46
N TYR A 67 4.88 4.04 -16.71
CA TYR A 67 3.91 3.07 -17.22
C TYR A 67 4.49 1.65 -17.30
N ASP A 68 5.72 1.50 -17.80
CA ASP A 68 6.31 0.18 -18.01
C ASP A 68 6.94 -0.42 -16.75
N ILE A 69 7.55 0.42 -15.91
CA ILE A 69 8.31 -0.04 -14.73
C ILE A 69 7.38 -0.32 -13.54
N LEU A 70 6.29 0.42 -13.43
CA LEU A 70 5.34 0.30 -12.32
C LEU A 70 4.18 -0.66 -12.61
N LYS A 71 4.22 -1.39 -13.72
CA LYS A 71 3.24 -2.44 -14.00
C LYS A 71 3.15 -3.40 -12.82
N SER A 72 1.96 -3.55 -12.28
CA SER A 72 1.72 -4.57 -11.27
C SER A 72 1.64 -5.94 -11.94
N THR A 73 2.40 -6.91 -11.44
CA THR A 73 2.29 -8.32 -11.87
C THR A 73 0.97 -8.95 -11.45
N LYS A 74 0.17 -8.24 -10.67
CA LYS A 74 -1.17 -8.68 -10.25
C LYS A 74 -2.28 -8.29 -11.22
N ASN A 75 -1.98 -7.43 -12.19
CA ASN A 75 -2.90 -7.14 -13.28
C ASN A 75 -2.80 -8.22 -14.35
N ILE A 76 -3.92 -8.78 -14.71
CA ILE A 76 -4.03 -9.82 -15.75
C ILE A 76 -4.82 -9.23 -16.91
N PHE A 77 -4.26 -9.32 -18.10
CA PHE A 77 -4.88 -8.91 -19.36
C PHE A 77 -5.04 -10.13 -20.27
N ALA A 78 -6.02 -10.08 -21.12
CA ALA A 78 -6.22 -11.08 -22.14
C ALA A 78 -5.06 -11.03 -23.17
N GLU A 79 -4.23 -12.07 -23.19
CA GLU A 79 -3.12 -12.19 -24.15
C GLU A 79 -3.63 -12.51 -25.57
N ASN A 80 -4.77 -13.19 -25.66
CA ASN A 80 -5.48 -13.56 -26.88
C ASN A 80 -6.99 -13.34 -26.69
N ASN A 81 -7.78 -13.72 -27.68
CA ASN A 81 -9.23 -13.72 -27.54
C ASN A 81 -9.68 -14.96 -26.74
N TYR A 82 -10.34 -14.72 -25.61
CA TYR A 82 -10.83 -15.78 -24.74
C TYR A 82 -12.35 -15.92 -24.80
N THR A 83 -12.84 -17.12 -24.47
CA THR A 83 -14.25 -17.37 -24.13
C THR A 83 -14.31 -17.68 -22.64
N LEU A 84 -15.23 -17.05 -21.91
CA LEU A 84 -15.51 -17.38 -20.53
C LEU A 84 -16.29 -18.68 -20.46
N CYS A 85 -15.65 -19.78 -20.02
CA CYS A 85 -16.28 -21.10 -19.94
C CYS A 85 -17.06 -21.28 -18.64
N LYS A 86 -16.47 -20.90 -17.50
CA LYS A 86 -17.09 -21.03 -16.17
C LYS A 86 -16.70 -19.88 -15.26
N ALA A 87 -17.64 -19.48 -14.39
CA ALA A 87 -17.44 -18.53 -13.31
C ALA A 87 -18.06 -19.10 -12.01
N ILE A 88 -17.21 -19.43 -11.03
CA ILE A 88 -17.59 -20.10 -9.80
C ILE A 88 -17.28 -19.21 -8.59
N PRO A 89 -18.26 -18.46 -8.05
CA PRO A 89 -18.08 -17.60 -6.89
C PRO A 89 -18.13 -18.39 -5.58
N LYS A 90 -17.27 -18.02 -4.62
CA LYS A 90 -17.20 -18.63 -3.30
C LYS A 90 -18.15 -17.93 -2.32
N TYR A 91 -19.01 -18.70 -1.68
CA TYR A 91 -19.90 -18.26 -0.62
C TYR A 91 -19.67 -19.02 0.67
N ILE A 92 -19.64 -18.30 1.79
CA ILE A 92 -19.62 -18.87 3.15
C ILE A 92 -20.83 -18.31 3.90
N ASN A 93 -21.69 -19.21 4.39
CA ASN A 93 -22.94 -18.85 5.07
C ASN A 93 -23.84 -17.87 4.29
N GLY A 94 -23.81 -17.95 2.96
CA GLY A 94 -24.59 -17.07 2.07
C GLY A 94 -23.93 -15.75 1.71
N GLU A 95 -22.79 -15.42 2.32
CA GLU A 95 -22.03 -14.21 2.02
C GLU A 95 -20.91 -14.49 1.00
N TYR A 96 -20.79 -13.62 -0.01
CA TYR A 96 -19.73 -13.70 -1.02
C TYR A 96 -18.37 -13.33 -0.39
N CYS A 97 -17.39 -14.21 -0.57
CA CYS A 97 -16.05 -14.06 0.01
C CYS A 97 -15.08 -13.18 -0.80
N GLY A 98 -15.55 -12.56 -1.90
CA GLY A 98 -14.63 -11.87 -2.80
C GLY A 98 -13.66 -12.81 -3.51
N VAL A 99 -14.04 -14.07 -3.70
CA VAL A 99 -13.23 -15.09 -4.40
C VAL A 99 -14.09 -15.71 -5.50
N THR A 100 -13.57 -15.71 -6.73
CA THR A 100 -14.22 -16.35 -7.88
C THR A 100 -13.19 -17.12 -8.69
N SER A 101 -13.50 -18.37 -9.02
CA SER A 101 -12.71 -19.18 -9.94
C SER A 101 -13.24 -19.06 -11.36
N TYR A 102 -12.37 -18.77 -12.31
CA TYR A 102 -12.68 -18.64 -13.73
C TYR A 102 -11.96 -19.69 -14.56
N ILE A 103 -12.65 -20.24 -15.54
CA ILE A 103 -12.08 -21.10 -16.60
C ILE A 103 -12.30 -20.37 -17.92
N LEU A 104 -11.22 -20.08 -18.63
CA LEU A 104 -11.18 -19.39 -19.90
C LEU A 104 -10.64 -20.32 -20.99
N CYS A 105 -11.23 -20.27 -22.19
CA CYS A 105 -10.72 -20.95 -23.37
C CYS A 105 -10.10 -19.94 -24.33
N ASP A 106 -8.80 -20.11 -24.61
CA ASP A 106 -8.09 -19.36 -25.66
C ASP A 106 -8.53 -19.89 -27.02
N LYS A 107 -9.15 -19.05 -27.84
CA LYS A 107 -9.66 -19.42 -29.17
C LYS A 107 -8.57 -19.60 -30.24
N GLU A 108 -7.41 -18.96 -30.05
CA GLU A 108 -6.32 -19.05 -31.03
C GLU A 108 -5.51 -20.33 -30.88
N ASN A 109 -5.27 -20.73 -29.62
CA ASN A 109 -4.45 -21.88 -29.28
C ASN A 109 -5.27 -23.09 -28.84
N ASP A 110 -6.57 -22.93 -28.63
CA ASP A 110 -7.46 -23.94 -28.09
C ASP A 110 -6.96 -24.47 -26.72
N GLU A 111 -6.55 -23.51 -25.86
CA GLU A 111 -5.96 -23.76 -24.54
C GLU A 111 -6.87 -23.31 -23.44
N PHE A 112 -7.03 -24.14 -22.38
CA PHE A 112 -7.81 -23.81 -21.21
C PHE A 112 -6.95 -23.18 -20.11
N ASN A 113 -7.34 -22.01 -19.65
CA ASN A 113 -6.70 -21.26 -18.59
C ASN A 113 -7.56 -21.22 -17.33
N TYR A 114 -6.93 -21.33 -16.16
CA TYR A 114 -7.57 -21.16 -14.87
C TYR A 114 -7.07 -19.90 -14.21
N ILE A 115 -7.99 -19.06 -13.71
CA ILE A 115 -7.69 -17.85 -12.97
C ILE A 115 -8.54 -17.81 -11.70
N GLU A 116 -7.94 -17.51 -10.56
CA GLU A 116 -8.66 -17.31 -9.31
C GLU A 116 -8.57 -15.84 -8.90
N PHE A 117 -9.72 -15.17 -8.91
CA PHE A 117 -9.87 -13.81 -8.44
C PHE A 117 -9.96 -13.79 -6.92
N HIS A 118 -9.23 -12.87 -6.30
CA HIS A 118 -9.37 -12.52 -4.89
C HIS A 118 -9.61 -11.02 -4.76
N GLY A 119 -10.64 -10.59 -4.03
CA GLY A 119 -10.99 -9.18 -3.85
C GLY A 119 -9.92 -8.34 -3.16
N TYR A 120 -8.98 -9.01 -2.48
CA TYR A 120 -7.78 -8.41 -1.91
C TYR A 120 -6.60 -9.35 -2.09
N GLU A 121 -5.43 -8.79 -2.39
CA GLU A 121 -4.18 -9.55 -2.49
C GLU A 121 -3.04 -8.88 -1.73
N GLU A 122 -2.15 -9.70 -1.16
CA GLU A 122 -0.98 -9.24 -0.45
C GLU A 122 0.07 -8.66 -1.42
N THR A 123 0.59 -7.47 -1.07
CA THR A 123 1.71 -6.83 -1.78
C THR A 123 3.03 -6.91 -0.99
N GLY A 124 2.98 -7.47 0.19
CA GLY A 124 4.11 -7.70 1.08
C GLY A 124 4.09 -6.87 2.36
N ALA A 125 4.74 -7.38 3.38
CA ALA A 125 4.84 -6.79 4.73
C ALA A 125 3.49 -6.49 5.40
N GLY A 126 2.47 -7.30 5.14
CA GLY A 126 1.15 -7.17 5.73
C GLY A 126 0.29 -6.07 5.13
N TYR A 127 0.67 -5.55 3.96
CA TYR A 127 -0.19 -4.64 3.17
C TYR A 127 -0.74 -5.37 1.96
N GLY A 128 -1.93 -4.96 1.55
CA GLY A 128 -2.63 -5.49 0.40
C GLY A 128 -3.19 -4.41 -0.51
N VAL A 129 -3.59 -4.83 -1.68
CA VAL A 129 -4.36 -4.03 -2.64
C VAL A 129 -5.74 -4.63 -2.80
N LYS A 130 -6.71 -3.75 -3.01
CA LYS A 130 -8.04 -4.17 -3.45
C LYS A 130 -7.97 -4.50 -4.94
N MET A 131 -8.52 -5.64 -5.31
CA MET A 131 -8.60 -6.09 -6.69
C MET A 131 -9.96 -5.74 -7.29
N ILE A 132 -9.98 -5.52 -8.57
CA ILE A 132 -11.17 -5.28 -9.38
C ILE A 132 -11.33 -6.47 -10.31
N ASP A 133 -12.51 -7.04 -10.28
CA ASP A 133 -12.90 -8.18 -11.10
C ASP A 133 -13.55 -7.65 -12.38
N ASP A 134 -12.78 -7.50 -13.43
CA ASP A 134 -13.29 -7.03 -14.70
C ASP A 134 -14.05 -8.16 -15.46
N LEU A 135 -13.85 -9.44 -15.06
CA LEU A 135 -14.61 -10.56 -15.59
C LEU A 135 -16.04 -10.65 -15.06
N ALA A 136 -16.35 -10.04 -13.93
CA ALA A 136 -17.68 -10.10 -13.32
C ALA A 136 -18.80 -9.50 -14.22
N GLN A 137 -18.44 -8.71 -15.23
CA GLN A 137 -19.39 -8.16 -16.19
C GLN A 137 -19.78 -9.15 -17.31
N TYR A 138 -18.99 -10.21 -17.52
CA TYR A 138 -19.22 -11.23 -18.56
C TYR A 138 -20.03 -12.40 -18.04
N LYS A 139 -20.74 -13.06 -18.93
CA LYS A 139 -21.47 -14.31 -18.68
C LYS A 139 -20.75 -15.48 -19.31
N GLU A 140 -21.03 -16.68 -18.83
CA GLU A 140 -20.54 -17.90 -19.46
C GLU A 140 -20.94 -17.94 -20.94
N GLY A 141 -19.95 -18.15 -21.81
CA GLY A 141 -20.06 -18.10 -23.26
C GLY A 141 -19.71 -16.77 -23.91
N ASP A 142 -19.54 -15.69 -23.14
CA ASP A 142 -19.15 -14.38 -23.68
C ASP A 142 -17.66 -14.38 -24.11
N GLU A 143 -17.37 -13.54 -25.08
CA GLU A 143 -16.01 -13.35 -25.62
C GLU A 143 -15.32 -12.16 -24.96
N ILE A 144 -14.08 -12.36 -24.57
CA ILE A 144 -13.16 -11.35 -24.03
C ILE A 144 -12.11 -11.09 -25.11
N GLN A 145 -11.98 -9.83 -25.52
CA GLN A 145 -11.06 -9.48 -26.58
C GLN A 145 -9.62 -9.39 -26.06
N LYS A 146 -8.66 -9.61 -26.97
CA LYS A 146 -7.25 -9.38 -26.68
C LYS A 146 -7.00 -8.00 -26.11
N ASP A 147 -6.07 -7.90 -25.17
CA ASP A 147 -5.67 -6.69 -24.44
C ASP A 147 -6.74 -6.12 -23.49
N GLU A 148 -7.91 -6.75 -23.37
CA GLU A 148 -8.88 -6.39 -22.33
C GLU A 148 -8.39 -6.80 -20.95
N SER A 149 -8.78 -6.02 -19.95
CA SER A 149 -8.46 -6.32 -18.55
C SER A 149 -9.32 -7.47 -18.03
N ILE A 150 -8.67 -8.45 -17.43
CA ILE A 150 -9.30 -9.59 -16.74
C ILE A 150 -9.41 -9.30 -15.25
N ILE A 151 -8.28 -8.96 -14.64
CA ILE A 151 -8.16 -8.59 -13.22
C ILE A 151 -7.18 -7.43 -13.12
N ARG A 152 -7.53 -6.40 -12.35
CA ARG A 152 -6.63 -5.28 -12.09
C ARG A 152 -6.65 -4.86 -10.62
N THR A 153 -5.58 -4.22 -10.18
CA THR A 153 -5.57 -3.57 -8.87
C THR A 153 -6.32 -2.24 -8.95
N ASN A 154 -6.89 -1.79 -7.83
CA ASN A 154 -7.55 -0.48 -7.74
C ASN A 154 -6.58 0.70 -7.95
N SER A 155 -5.27 0.45 -7.96
CA SER A 155 -4.26 1.45 -8.31
C SER A 155 -4.21 1.76 -9.81
N TYR A 156 -4.93 1.00 -10.65
CA TYR A 156 -5.10 1.28 -12.08
C TYR A 156 -6.51 1.81 -12.33
N GLY A 157 -6.58 2.98 -12.97
CA GLY A 157 -7.84 3.53 -13.45
C GLY A 157 -8.35 2.77 -14.69
N GLU A 158 -9.54 3.14 -15.16
CA GLU A 158 -10.08 2.64 -16.43
C GLU A 158 -9.21 3.04 -17.63
N ASP A 159 -8.46 4.15 -17.48
CA ASP A 159 -7.46 4.63 -18.42
C ASP A 159 -6.16 3.81 -18.41
N MET A 160 -6.08 2.78 -17.58
CA MET A 160 -4.90 1.94 -17.36
C MET A 160 -3.65 2.72 -16.88
N GLU A 161 -3.84 3.89 -16.31
CA GLU A 161 -2.79 4.66 -15.67
C GLU A 161 -2.56 4.20 -14.23
N TYR A 162 -1.29 4.02 -13.86
CA TYR A 162 -0.93 3.61 -12.50
C TYR A 162 -0.96 4.78 -11.52
N LYS A 163 -1.83 4.70 -10.53
CA LYS A 163 -2.12 5.71 -9.51
C LYS A 163 -1.52 5.27 -8.18
N TRP A 164 -0.32 5.72 -7.86
CA TRP A 164 0.47 5.16 -6.75
C TRP A 164 0.85 6.13 -5.64
N GLY A 165 0.51 7.39 -5.77
CA GLY A 165 0.78 8.45 -4.81
C GLY A 165 -0.24 9.56 -4.91
N VAL A 166 0.06 10.72 -4.37
CA VAL A 166 -0.83 11.87 -4.29
C VAL A 166 -0.08 13.15 -4.61
N ASN A 167 -0.67 13.99 -5.46
CA ASN A 167 -0.20 15.36 -5.71
C ASN A 167 -0.68 16.27 -4.56
N ALA A 168 0.09 16.36 -3.48
CA ALA A 168 -0.28 17.11 -2.29
C ALA A 168 0.02 18.60 -2.44
N LEU A 169 -0.92 19.47 -2.08
CA LEU A 169 -0.69 20.91 -2.01
C LEU A 169 0.28 21.20 -0.87
N SER A 170 1.48 21.61 -1.22
CA SER A 170 2.65 21.60 -0.36
C SER A 170 3.30 22.98 -0.22
N VAL A 171 3.85 23.23 0.96
CA VAL A 171 4.77 24.31 1.21
C VAL A 171 6.06 23.77 1.83
N LEU A 172 7.20 24.20 1.31
CA LEU A 172 8.50 23.91 1.90
C LEU A 172 8.91 25.12 2.75
N SER A 173 8.75 25.01 4.04
CA SER A 173 8.98 26.06 5.01
C SER A 173 9.70 25.50 6.24
N ILE A 174 10.16 26.36 7.12
CA ILE A 174 10.74 25.96 8.40
C ILE A 174 9.65 26.10 9.45
N ASP A 175 9.29 24.99 10.07
CA ASP A 175 8.41 24.91 11.23
C ASP A 175 9.12 24.13 12.33
N VAL A 176 8.80 24.41 13.60
CA VAL A 176 9.40 23.72 14.75
C VAL A 176 9.16 22.22 14.75
N LYS A 177 8.11 21.74 14.08
CA LYS A 177 7.76 20.34 13.95
C LYS A 177 8.26 19.69 12.65
N SER A 178 8.88 20.46 11.74
CA SER A 178 9.42 19.98 10.47
C SER A 178 10.95 20.00 10.43
N ILE A 179 11.60 19.93 11.60
CA ILE A 179 13.06 19.91 11.70
C ILE A 179 13.62 18.62 11.12
N GLU A 180 14.76 18.70 10.42
CA GLU A 180 15.43 17.59 9.71
C GLU A 180 14.51 16.93 8.68
N ASP A 181 14.29 15.61 8.80
CA ASP A 181 13.48 14.79 7.93
C ASP A 181 12.04 14.62 8.46
N ALA A 182 11.55 15.58 9.22
CA ALA A 182 10.19 15.60 9.71
C ALA A 182 9.28 16.41 8.77
N GLY A 183 8.02 16.02 8.67
CA GLY A 183 7.01 16.74 7.91
C GLY A 183 5.65 16.69 8.60
N LEU A 184 4.84 17.70 8.35
CA LEU A 184 3.46 17.75 8.83
C LEU A 184 2.52 17.46 7.67
N ILE A 185 1.49 16.65 7.92
CA ILE A 185 0.43 16.37 6.94
C ILE A 185 -0.93 16.75 7.50
N SER A 186 -1.86 17.11 6.63
CA SER A 186 -3.24 17.34 7.01
C SER A 186 -4.02 16.02 7.21
N THR A 187 -5.12 16.08 7.95
CA THR A 187 -6.04 14.95 8.06
C THR A 187 -6.62 14.55 6.69
N SER A 188 -6.88 15.50 5.79
CA SER A 188 -7.34 15.20 4.43
C SER A 188 -6.28 14.44 3.61
N LEU A 189 -5.01 14.84 3.72
CA LEU A 189 -3.94 14.10 3.05
C LEU A 189 -3.74 12.71 3.64
N ALA A 190 -3.84 12.58 4.95
CA ALA A 190 -3.78 11.29 5.61
C ALA A 190 -4.88 10.35 5.09
N GLU A 191 -6.12 10.84 4.93
CA GLU A 191 -7.23 10.07 4.34
C GLU A 191 -6.97 9.69 2.88
N ARG A 192 -6.37 10.58 2.07
CA ARG A 192 -5.97 10.26 0.67
C ARG A 192 -4.87 9.18 0.61
N PHE A 193 -4.09 9.02 1.67
CA PHE A 193 -3.11 7.95 1.82
C PHE A 193 -3.67 6.68 2.46
N ALA A 194 -4.98 6.59 2.69
CA ALA A 194 -5.57 5.36 3.21
C ALA A 194 -5.23 4.17 2.31
N GLY A 195 -4.99 3.04 2.94
CA GLY A 195 -4.67 1.79 2.26
C GLY A 195 -5.12 0.62 3.12
N TRP A 196 -4.85 -0.60 2.65
CA TRP A 196 -5.33 -1.81 3.27
C TRP A 196 -4.18 -2.56 3.94
N LYS A 197 -4.31 -2.87 5.23
CA LYS A 197 -3.58 -3.97 5.84
C LYS A 197 -4.25 -5.27 5.45
N TYR A 198 -3.43 -6.26 5.12
CA TYR A 198 -3.85 -7.58 4.73
C TYR A 198 -3.19 -8.61 5.64
N GLN A 199 -3.99 -9.45 6.26
CA GLN A 199 -3.49 -10.48 7.14
C GLN A 199 -4.19 -11.81 6.85
N VAL A 200 -3.39 -12.84 6.67
CA VAL A 200 -3.87 -14.22 6.61
C VAL A 200 -3.48 -14.91 7.91
N THR A 201 -4.47 -15.32 8.65
CA THR A 201 -4.30 -16.09 9.88
C THR A 201 -4.60 -17.55 9.60
N GLU A 202 -3.63 -18.41 9.86
CA GLU A 202 -3.77 -19.85 9.69
C GLU A 202 -3.55 -20.55 11.02
N GLU A 203 -4.56 -21.27 11.48
CA GLU A 203 -4.54 -22.02 12.72
C GLU A 203 -4.88 -23.48 12.51
N ILE A 204 -4.09 -24.34 13.15
CA ILE A 204 -4.35 -25.78 13.20
C ILE A 204 -5.04 -26.08 14.53
N ILE A 205 -6.27 -26.54 14.45
CA ILE A 205 -7.12 -26.85 15.58
C ILE A 205 -7.17 -28.36 15.75
N ASP A 206 -6.68 -28.86 16.87
CA ASP A 206 -6.83 -30.25 17.27
C ASP A 206 -8.15 -30.42 18.02
N VAL A 207 -9.15 -31.00 17.35
CA VAL A 207 -10.52 -31.10 17.88
C VAL A 207 -10.61 -31.85 19.22
N ASP A 208 -9.66 -32.74 19.51
CA ASP A 208 -9.64 -33.49 20.77
C ASP A 208 -9.02 -32.68 21.93
N ASN A 209 -8.12 -31.73 21.63
CA ASN A 209 -7.35 -31.03 22.65
C ASN A 209 -7.59 -29.52 22.67
N ASP A 210 -8.22 -28.94 21.65
CA ASP A 210 -8.43 -27.51 21.50
C ASP A 210 -9.92 -27.15 21.61
N ILE A 211 -10.20 -26.14 22.41
CA ILE A 211 -11.53 -25.56 22.55
C ILE A 211 -11.48 -24.11 22.06
N LEU A 212 -12.22 -23.80 20.99
CA LEU A 212 -12.41 -22.44 20.57
C LEU A 212 -13.39 -21.73 21.52
N LYS A 213 -12.98 -20.57 22.04
CA LYS A 213 -13.84 -19.75 22.92
C LYS A 213 -14.96 -19.10 22.13
N ASN A 214 -16.13 -18.96 22.73
CA ASN A 214 -17.30 -18.31 22.14
C ASN A 214 -17.17 -16.78 22.23
N LEU A 215 -16.37 -16.14 21.37
CA LEU A 215 -16.07 -14.71 21.50
C LEU A 215 -17.17 -13.81 20.92
N TYR A 216 -17.78 -14.20 19.82
CA TYR A 216 -18.74 -13.41 19.03
C TYR A 216 -20.18 -13.91 19.11
N GLY A 217 -20.42 -14.97 19.86
CA GLY A 217 -21.74 -15.50 20.13
C GLY A 217 -22.33 -14.99 21.43
N THR A 218 -23.47 -15.56 21.78
CA THR A 218 -24.17 -15.36 23.06
C THR A 218 -24.15 -16.67 23.86
N ASP A 219 -24.78 -16.70 25.01
CA ASP A 219 -24.92 -17.93 25.80
C ASP A 219 -25.77 -19.01 25.08
N ASP A 220 -26.59 -18.58 24.10
CA ASP A 220 -27.44 -19.46 23.30
C ASP A 220 -26.85 -19.77 21.92
N THR A 221 -25.90 -18.96 21.44
CA THR A 221 -25.31 -19.08 20.11
C THR A 221 -23.79 -19.19 20.18
N TYR A 222 -23.22 -20.20 19.51
CA TYR A 222 -21.79 -20.41 19.48
C TYR A 222 -21.17 -19.81 18.23
N ARG A 223 -20.31 -18.79 18.44
CA ARG A 223 -19.56 -18.10 17.36
C ARG A 223 -18.15 -17.75 17.87
N PRO A 224 -17.14 -18.58 17.56
CA PRO A 224 -15.78 -18.38 18.09
C PRO A 224 -14.99 -17.25 17.41
N PHE A 225 -15.38 -16.83 16.22
CA PHE A 225 -14.78 -15.74 15.44
C PHE A 225 -15.83 -15.06 14.55
N PRO A 226 -15.53 -13.87 13.96
CA PRO A 226 -16.48 -13.15 13.12
C PRO A 226 -16.76 -13.90 11.82
N LEU A 227 -17.93 -13.69 11.26
CA LEU A 227 -18.29 -14.15 9.90
C LEU A 227 -17.67 -13.26 8.83
N VAL A 228 -17.72 -13.74 7.58
CA VAL A 228 -17.35 -12.93 6.41
C VAL A 228 -18.20 -11.66 6.40
N GLY A 229 -17.55 -10.51 6.18
CA GLY A 229 -18.18 -9.20 6.19
C GLY A 229 -18.26 -8.50 7.55
N GLU A 230 -17.94 -9.19 8.66
CA GLU A 230 -17.99 -8.61 10.01
C GLU A 230 -16.64 -8.06 10.47
N ASP A 231 -16.71 -7.06 11.36
CA ASP A 231 -15.53 -6.44 11.96
C ASP A 231 -15.04 -7.20 13.20
N ILE A 232 -13.72 -7.21 13.37
CA ILE A 232 -13.07 -7.82 14.53
C ILE A 232 -13.14 -6.86 15.72
N GLN A 233 -13.63 -7.37 16.86
CA GLN A 233 -13.76 -6.61 18.09
C GLN A 233 -12.49 -6.73 18.94
N ASN A 234 -12.04 -5.62 19.53
CA ASN A 234 -10.90 -5.57 20.46
C ASN A 234 -9.61 -6.21 19.91
N ASP A 235 -9.41 -6.15 18.59
CA ASP A 235 -8.27 -6.78 17.88
C ASP A 235 -8.13 -8.30 18.11
N LEU A 236 -9.11 -8.97 18.74
CA LEU A 236 -9.07 -10.38 19.07
C LEU A 236 -9.92 -11.20 18.09
N LEU A 237 -9.25 -11.88 17.15
CA LEU A 237 -9.91 -12.68 16.13
C LEU A 237 -10.50 -13.97 16.70
N LEU A 238 -9.69 -14.74 17.42
CA LEU A 238 -10.11 -15.98 18.08
C LEU A 238 -9.23 -16.29 19.30
N ALA A 239 -9.75 -17.11 20.22
CA ALA A 239 -9.01 -17.62 21.36
C ALA A 239 -9.19 -19.14 21.50
N ILE A 240 -8.07 -19.83 21.77
CA ILE A 240 -8.00 -21.29 21.87
C ILE A 240 -7.56 -21.68 23.27
N ALA A 241 -8.42 -22.40 23.99
CA ALA A 241 -8.09 -23.01 25.27
C ALA A 241 -7.59 -24.45 25.05
N LYS A 242 -6.55 -24.86 25.78
CA LYS A 242 -6.12 -26.25 25.80
C LYS A 242 -6.94 -27.03 26.83
N GLN A 243 -7.56 -28.12 26.39
CA GLN A 243 -8.26 -29.03 27.29
C GLN A 243 -7.23 -29.86 28.05
N LYS A 244 -7.18 -29.69 29.39
CA LYS A 244 -6.36 -30.52 30.28
C LYS A 244 -7.28 -31.42 31.09
N GLY A 245 -7.27 -32.74 30.83
CA GLY A 245 -7.93 -33.74 31.69
C GLY A 245 -9.42 -34.00 31.43
N GLU A 246 -9.99 -34.97 32.16
CA GLU A 246 -11.35 -35.43 32.02
C GLU A 246 -12.39 -34.32 32.04
N TYR A 247 -13.29 -34.40 31.09
CA TYR A 247 -14.42 -33.54 30.81
C TYR A 247 -15.09 -32.89 32.04
N GLN A 248 -14.78 -31.66 32.30
CA GLN A 248 -15.83 -30.75 32.77
C GLN A 248 -16.41 -30.08 31.48
N ARG A 249 -17.69 -30.34 31.20
CA ARG A 249 -18.52 -29.53 30.31
C ARG A 249 -18.62 -28.14 30.95
N VAL A 250 -17.58 -27.36 30.81
CA VAL A 250 -17.63 -25.95 31.11
C VAL A 250 -18.58 -25.38 30.07
N LYS A 251 -19.75 -24.89 30.47
CA LYS A 251 -20.53 -23.96 29.67
C LYS A 251 -19.51 -22.92 29.19
N LEU A 252 -19.25 -22.89 27.90
CA LEU A 252 -18.34 -21.91 27.34
C LEU A 252 -18.97 -20.55 27.58
N ALA A 253 -18.51 -19.84 28.61
CA ALA A 253 -18.91 -18.47 28.82
C ALA A 253 -18.72 -17.69 27.54
N SER A 254 -19.68 -16.88 27.17
CA SER A 254 -19.65 -16.08 25.95
C SER A 254 -18.92 -14.75 26.19
N GLY A 255 -18.43 -14.17 25.09
CA GLY A 255 -17.82 -12.85 25.08
C GLY A 255 -16.32 -12.80 25.41
N MET A 256 -15.74 -11.62 25.24
CA MET A 256 -14.29 -11.37 25.38
C MET A 256 -13.77 -11.62 26.79
N ASP A 257 -14.60 -11.38 27.80
CA ASP A 257 -14.27 -11.60 29.23
C ASP A 257 -14.09 -13.08 29.60
N SER A 258 -14.52 -13.99 28.70
CA SER A 258 -14.34 -15.43 28.90
C SER A 258 -12.89 -15.92 28.69
N VAL A 259 -12.02 -15.06 28.16
CA VAL A 259 -10.65 -15.42 27.78
C VAL A 259 -9.72 -15.40 28.98
N ASN A 260 -9.12 -16.54 29.28
CA ASN A 260 -8.17 -16.69 30.41
C ASN A 260 -6.73 -16.34 29.99
N LYS A 261 -5.86 -16.05 30.99
CA LYS A 261 -4.44 -15.74 30.76
C LYS A 261 -3.68 -16.86 29.99
N ASN A 262 -4.08 -18.10 30.14
CA ASN A 262 -3.43 -19.27 29.54
C ASN A 262 -3.97 -19.64 28.13
N ASP A 263 -5.01 -18.96 27.67
CA ASP A 263 -5.58 -19.24 26.35
C ASP A 263 -4.68 -18.66 25.25
N LYS A 264 -4.49 -19.41 24.18
CA LYS A 264 -3.82 -18.90 22.98
C LYS A 264 -4.72 -17.85 22.34
N ARG A 265 -4.26 -16.61 22.25
CA ARG A 265 -4.97 -15.51 21.61
C ARG A 265 -4.41 -15.27 20.23
N VAL A 266 -5.29 -15.09 19.27
CA VAL A 266 -4.95 -14.77 17.88
C VAL A 266 -5.53 -13.41 17.57
N TYR A 267 -4.66 -12.47 17.25
CA TYR A 267 -5.01 -11.08 17.02
C TYR A 267 -5.05 -10.77 15.53
N ALA A 268 -6.07 -10.03 15.12
CA ALA A 268 -6.18 -9.40 13.81
C ALA A 268 -7.04 -8.15 13.94
N ARG A 269 -6.97 -7.28 12.93
CA ARG A 269 -7.77 -6.05 12.85
C ARG A 269 -8.64 -6.03 11.61
N GLY A 270 -9.63 -5.14 11.63
CA GLY A 270 -10.49 -4.85 10.50
C GLY A 270 -11.57 -5.90 10.29
N LYS A 271 -11.83 -6.22 9.03
CA LYS A 271 -12.96 -7.02 8.58
C LYS A 271 -12.51 -8.39 8.06
N VAL A 272 -13.28 -9.43 8.36
CA VAL A 272 -13.09 -10.76 7.76
C VAL A 272 -13.60 -10.73 6.32
N VAL A 273 -12.76 -11.12 5.37
CA VAL A 273 -13.09 -11.13 3.92
C VAL A 273 -13.17 -12.53 3.35
N ASP A 274 -12.43 -13.49 3.89
CA ASP A 274 -12.51 -14.89 3.47
C ASP A 274 -12.24 -15.84 4.64
N ILE A 275 -12.93 -16.98 4.62
CA ILE A 275 -12.71 -18.09 5.53
C ILE A 275 -12.57 -19.38 4.71
N THR A 276 -11.52 -20.13 4.98
CA THR A 276 -11.32 -21.47 4.43
C THR A 276 -11.10 -22.44 5.59
N CYS A 277 -11.93 -23.47 5.67
CA CYS A 277 -11.87 -24.46 6.74
C CYS A 277 -11.78 -25.87 6.15
N ARG A 278 -10.65 -26.54 6.34
CA ARG A 278 -10.40 -27.88 5.76
C ARG A 278 -10.14 -28.92 6.84
N GLN A 279 -10.72 -30.08 6.66
CA GLN A 279 -10.49 -31.27 7.47
C GLN A 279 -10.24 -32.48 6.57
N LYS A 280 -9.50 -33.47 7.07
CA LYS A 280 -9.26 -34.72 6.34
C LYS A 280 -10.59 -35.39 5.99
N LEU A 281 -10.67 -35.98 4.79
CA LEU A 281 -11.84 -36.72 4.35
C LEU A 281 -12.10 -37.92 5.28
N GLY A 282 -13.39 -38.24 5.48
CA GLY A 282 -13.83 -39.37 6.31
C GLY A 282 -13.93 -39.08 7.80
N GLU A 283 -13.48 -37.91 8.26
CA GLU A 283 -13.62 -37.48 9.66
C GLU A 283 -14.84 -36.56 9.85
N GLN A 284 -15.58 -36.76 10.94
CA GLN A 284 -16.71 -35.90 11.30
C GLN A 284 -16.28 -34.89 12.35
N CYS A 285 -16.53 -33.62 12.08
CA CYS A 285 -16.35 -32.55 13.04
C CYS A 285 -17.55 -32.50 14.01
N GLN A 286 -17.30 -32.69 15.30
CA GLN A 286 -18.35 -32.62 16.32
C GLN A 286 -18.83 -31.18 16.61
N ASN A 287 -18.00 -30.19 16.27
CA ASN A 287 -18.36 -28.79 16.39
C ASN A 287 -19.22 -28.38 15.20
N THR A 288 -20.50 -28.14 15.43
CA THR A 288 -21.51 -27.83 14.40
C THR A 288 -21.15 -26.56 13.60
N TYR A 289 -20.55 -25.56 14.25
CA TYR A 289 -20.14 -24.31 13.60
C TYR A 289 -19.00 -24.56 12.59
N LEU A 290 -17.94 -25.26 13.03
CA LEU A 290 -16.82 -25.61 12.14
C LEU A 290 -17.26 -26.60 11.05
N ALA A 291 -18.16 -27.53 11.36
CA ALA A 291 -18.71 -28.45 10.38
C ALA A 291 -19.41 -27.73 9.23
N GLY A 292 -20.18 -26.67 9.54
CA GLY A 292 -20.81 -25.81 8.51
C GLY A 292 -19.80 -25.12 7.61
N LEU A 293 -18.70 -24.59 8.18
CA LEU A 293 -17.63 -23.95 7.43
C LEU A 293 -16.82 -24.93 6.57
N ILE A 294 -16.57 -26.14 7.10
CA ILE A 294 -15.91 -27.23 6.34
C ILE A 294 -16.77 -27.60 5.14
N GLU A 295 -18.09 -27.75 5.33
CA GLU A 295 -18.99 -28.14 4.24
C GLU A 295 -19.12 -27.03 3.19
N ALA A 296 -19.21 -25.76 3.60
CA ALA A 296 -19.23 -24.63 2.67
C ALA A 296 -17.94 -24.53 1.85
N THR A 297 -16.78 -24.70 2.49
CA THR A 297 -15.47 -24.74 1.81
C THR A 297 -15.42 -25.92 0.82
N ARG A 298 -15.85 -27.11 1.27
CA ARG A 298 -15.87 -28.34 0.47
C ARG A 298 -16.79 -28.22 -0.74
N LYS A 299 -17.96 -27.62 -0.57
CA LYS A 299 -18.92 -27.40 -1.66
C LYS A 299 -18.28 -26.57 -2.77
N TYR A 300 -17.71 -25.43 -2.43
CA TYR A 300 -17.03 -24.57 -3.40
C TYR A 300 -15.85 -25.30 -4.10
N GLU A 301 -14.96 -25.90 -3.32
CA GLU A 301 -13.77 -26.56 -3.87
C GLU A 301 -14.10 -27.79 -4.74
N ARG A 302 -15.21 -28.49 -4.44
CA ARG A 302 -15.70 -29.59 -5.30
C ARG A 302 -16.31 -29.07 -6.58
N GLU A 303 -17.09 -28.00 -6.52
CA GLU A 303 -17.65 -27.37 -7.71
C GLU A 303 -16.56 -26.92 -8.68
N VAL A 304 -15.47 -26.33 -8.16
CA VAL A 304 -14.30 -26.01 -8.96
C VAL A 304 -13.63 -27.28 -9.53
N LEU A 305 -13.42 -28.31 -8.69
CA LEU A 305 -12.81 -29.58 -9.15
C LEU A 305 -13.64 -30.25 -10.24
N ASP A 306 -14.95 -30.33 -10.05
CA ASP A 306 -15.84 -31.00 -11.00
C ASP A 306 -15.89 -30.23 -12.34
N SER A 307 -15.84 -28.90 -12.30
CA SER A 307 -15.71 -28.08 -13.51
C SER A 307 -14.37 -28.27 -14.20
N LEU A 308 -13.26 -28.35 -13.46
CA LEU A 308 -11.93 -28.64 -14.05
C LEU A 308 -11.88 -30.04 -14.65
N LYS A 309 -12.53 -31.04 -14.02
CA LYS A 309 -12.63 -32.41 -14.54
C LYS A 309 -13.41 -32.48 -15.84
N GLU A 310 -14.50 -31.74 -15.98
CA GLU A 310 -15.31 -31.68 -17.19
C GLU A 310 -14.48 -31.38 -18.44
N PHE A 311 -13.46 -30.51 -18.31
CA PHE A 311 -12.53 -30.20 -19.40
C PHE A 311 -11.33 -31.14 -19.47
N TYR A 312 -10.68 -31.44 -18.33
CA TYR A 312 -9.43 -32.19 -18.29
C TYR A 312 -9.58 -33.68 -18.61
N GLU A 313 -10.69 -34.30 -18.23
CA GLU A 313 -10.97 -35.71 -18.47
C GLU A 313 -11.73 -35.96 -19.78
N ASN A 314 -11.92 -34.90 -20.61
CA ASN A 314 -12.47 -35.07 -21.95
C ASN A 314 -11.40 -35.60 -22.90
N ASP A 315 -11.64 -36.76 -23.52
CA ASP A 315 -10.71 -37.42 -24.46
C ASP A 315 -10.39 -36.61 -25.72
N GLU A 316 -11.13 -35.52 -25.96
CA GLU A 316 -10.90 -34.62 -27.10
C GLU A 316 -9.68 -33.70 -26.90
N TYR A 317 -9.23 -33.52 -25.65
CA TYR A 317 -8.14 -32.59 -25.31
C TYR A 317 -6.91 -33.31 -24.82
N SER A 318 -5.72 -32.96 -25.36
CA SER A 318 -4.45 -33.41 -24.83
C SER A 318 -4.01 -32.56 -23.63
N GLU A 319 -3.15 -33.09 -22.77
CA GLU A 319 -2.63 -32.40 -21.57
C GLU A 319 -1.93 -31.05 -21.94
N SER A 320 -1.40 -30.92 -23.16
CA SER A 320 -0.77 -29.69 -23.66
C SER A 320 -1.76 -28.55 -23.93
N LYS A 321 -3.05 -28.82 -23.85
CA LYS A 321 -4.12 -27.81 -24.02
C LYS A 321 -4.53 -27.11 -22.72
N PHE A 322 -3.85 -27.40 -21.60
CA PHE A 322 -4.16 -26.84 -20.31
C PHE A 322 -2.98 -26.03 -19.77
N SER A 323 -3.23 -24.82 -19.29
CA SER A 323 -2.23 -23.98 -18.66
C SER A 323 -1.68 -24.61 -17.39
N TYR A 324 -0.48 -24.18 -16.97
CA TYR A 324 0.14 -24.65 -15.74
C TYR A 324 -0.77 -24.45 -14.52
N ASP A 325 -1.39 -23.27 -14.40
CA ASP A 325 -2.28 -22.94 -13.29
C ASP A 325 -3.54 -23.82 -13.25
N PHE A 326 -4.06 -24.18 -14.43
CA PHE A 326 -5.17 -25.13 -14.54
C PHE A 326 -4.77 -26.52 -14.00
N ILE A 327 -3.64 -27.04 -14.48
CA ILE A 327 -3.15 -28.37 -14.08
C ILE A 327 -2.79 -28.40 -12.59
N ASP A 328 -2.12 -27.37 -12.09
CA ASP A 328 -1.75 -27.26 -10.67
C ASP A 328 -2.98 -27.24 -9.77
N LYS A 329 -3.99 -26.41 -10.09
CA LYS A 329 -5.24 -26.35 -9.33
C LYS A 329 -6.01 -27.67 -9.38
N TYR A 330 -6.11 -28.29 -10.56
CA TYR A 330 -6.74 -29.59 -10.71
C TYR A 330 -6.07 -30.65 -9.84
N ASN A 331 -4.75 -30.79 -9.93
CA ASN A 331 -3.99 -31.76 -9.15
C ASN A 331 -4.06 -31.49 -7.64
N PHE A 332 -4.04 -30.23 -7.24
CA PHE A 332 -4.19 -29.82 -5.85
C PHE A 332 -5.54 -30.28 -5.29
N LEU A 333 -6.65 -29.94 -5.95
CA LEU A 333 -8.00 -30.29 -5.49
C LEU A 333 -8.26 -31.79 -5.57
N ARG A 334 -7.79 -32.48 -6.63
CA ARG A 334 -7.86 -33.93 -6.75
C ARG A 334 -7.12 -34.65 -5.61
N THR A 335 -5.98 -34.12 -5.19
CA THR A 335 -5.24 -34.68 -4.05
C THR A 335 -6.02 -34.55 -2.75
N ILE A 336 -6.81 -33.49 -2.59
CA ILE A 336 -7.64 -33.28 -1.39
C ILE A 336 -8.87 -34.19 -1.40
N TYR A 337 -9.55 -34.35 -2.54
CA TYR A 337 -10.89 -34.88 -2.60
C TYR A 337 -11.01 -36.31 -3.17
N ASP A 338 -10.09 -36.73 -4.05
CA ASP A 338 -10.20 -38.01 -4.76
C ASP A 338 -9.18 -39.07 -4.34
N LYS A 339 -8.07 -38.69 -3.69
CA LYS A 339 -7.05 -39.66 -3.29
C LYS A 339 -7.23 -40.16 -1.85
N GLU A 340 -7.27 -41.46 -1.65
CA GLU A 340 -7.15 -42.04 -0.32
C GLU A 340 -5.86 -41.55 0.37
N GLY A 341 -6.00 -40.95 1.53
CA GLY A 341 -4.88 -40.35 2.26
C GLY A 341 -4.94 -38.82 2.34
N GLY A 342 -5.71 -38.17 1.48
CA GLY A 342 -6.18 -36.78 1.54
C GLY A 342 -5.10 -35.76 1.75
N PHE A 343 -5.55 -34.63 2.26
CA PHE A 343 -4.85 -33.43 2.56
C PHE A 343 -3.51 -33.63 3.29
N LYS A 344 -2.39 -33.40 2.58
CA LYS A 344 -1.05 -33.33 3.16
C LYS A 344 -0.73 -31.88 3.50
N TYR A 345 -0.68 -31.58 4.78
CA TYR A 345 -0.22 -30.29 5.27
C TYR A 345 1.29 -30.35 5.59
N LYS A 346 1.95 -29.19 5.68
CA LYS A 346 3.40 -29.05 5.95
C LYS A 346 3.89 -29.76 7.24
N LYS A 347 2.98 -30.16 8.13
CA LYS A 347 3.23 -30.96 9.34
C LYS A 347 2.33 -32.19 9.32
N ILE A 348 2.79 -33.28 9.95
CA ILE A 348 1.96 -34.46 10.20
C ILE A 348 0.84 -34.01 11.16
N LEU A 349 -0.36 -33.87 10.64
CA LEU A 349 -1.54 -33.54 11.42
C LEU A 349 -2.15 -34.81 12.03
N SER A 350 -2.76 -34.64 13.23
CA SER A 350 -3.66 -35.69 13.73
C SER A 350 -4.81 -35.90 12.74
N LYS A 351 -5.41 -37.08 12.72
CA LYS A 351 -6.53 -37.39 11.82
C LYS A 351 -7.71 -36.42 11.99
N LYS A 352 -7.87 -35.84 13.18
CA LYS A 352 -8.97 -34.95 13.53
C LYS A 352 -8.62 -33.45 13.48
N ALA A 353 -7.41 -33.10 13.04
CA ALA A 353 -7.03 -31.71 12.94
C ALA A 353 -7.79 -30.99 11.84
N ILE A 354 -8.18 -29.75 12.15
CA ILE A 354 -8.81 -28.81 11.22
C ILE A 354 -7.80 -27.70 10.93
N VAL A 355 -7.66 -27.34 9.66
CA VAL A 355 -6.91 -26.17 9.23
C VAL A 355 -7.91 -25.05 8.95
N LEU A 356 -7.86 -24.02 9.78
CA LEU A 356 -8.66 -22.81 9.66
C LEU A 356 -7.78 -21.68 9.13
N LYS A 357 -8.15 -21.14 7.99
CA LYS A 357 -7.52 -19.96 7.39
C LYS A 357 -8.55 -18.84 7.34
N ILE A 358 -8.23 -17.71 7.95
CA ILE A 358 -9.08 -16.51 7.96
C ILE A 358 -8.28 -15.37 7.36
N THR A 359 -8.84 -14.74 6.34
CA THR A 359 -8.26 -13.56 5.71
C THR A 359 -8.97 -12.31 6.20
N THR A 360 -8.21 -11.33 6.64
CA THR A 360 -8.73 -10.07 7.17
C THR A 360 -8.10 -8.88 6.48
N VAL A 361 -8.88 -7.81 6.34
CA VAL A 361 -8.41 -6.53 5.82
C VAL A 361 -8.80 -5.41 6.77
N ASP A 362 -7.86 -4.48 6.98
CA ASP A 362 -8.05 -3.30 7.82
C ASP A 362 -7.69 -2.04 7.04
N ARG A 363 -8.59 -1.06 7.03
CA ARG A 363 -8.33 0.22 6.36
C ARG A 363 -7.50 1.10 7.28
N GLU A 364 -6.27 1.30 6.93
CA GLU A 364 -5.31 2.07 7.72
C GLU A 364 -5.06 3.45 7.11
N VAL A 365 -5.16 4.48 7.94
CA VAL A 365 -4.80 5.86 7.62
C VAL A 365 -3.45 6.20 8.26
N PRO A 366 -2.53 6.90 7.58
CA PRO A 366 -1.26 7.31 8.17
C PRO A 366 -1.42 8.12 9.45
N ILE A 367 -0.58 7.80 10.40
CA ILE A 367 -0.49 8.45 11.71
C ILE A 367 0.89 9.07 11.92
N ASN A 368 1.08 9.73 13.06
CA ASN A 368 2.40 10.20 13.48
C ASN A 368 3.42 9.04 13.49
N GLY A 369 4.61 9.27 12.95
CA GLY A 369 5.65 8.26 12.81
C GLY A 369 5.61 7.46 11.50
N GLN A 370 4.58 7.64 10.66
CA GLN A 370 4.55 7.09 9.31
C GLN A 370 5.63 7.73 8.45
N LYS A 371 6.32 6.93 7.64
CA LYS A 371 7.27 7.45 6.65
C LYS A 371 6.58 7.68 5.31
N ILE A 372 6.88 8.82 4.71
CA ILE A 372 6.41 9.25 3.39
C ILE A 372 7.63 9.63 2.57
N THR A 373 7.57 9.46 1.25
CA THR A 373 8.67 9.79 0.34
C THR A 373 8.15 10.45 -0.93
N GLY A 374 8.96 11.35 -1.49
CA GLY A 374 8.85 11.74 -2.89
C GLY A 374 9.72 10.84 -3.78
N ARG A 375 9.94 11.22 -5.03
CA ARG A 375 10.60 10.41 -6.07
C ARG A 375 12.12 10.51 -6.13
N CYS A 376 12.74 11.37 -5.35
CA CYS A 376 14.20 11.58 -5.36
C CYS A 376 14.87 11.23 -4.03
N GLY A 377 14.28 10.30 -3.29
CA GLY A 377 14.80 9.87 -1.99
C GLY A 377 14.64 10.91 -0.87
N ASN A 378 13.78 11.89 -1.05
CA ASN A 378 13.39 12.90 -0.05
C ASN A 378 12.39 12.31 0.96
N LYS A 379 12.80 11.26 1.63
CA LYS A 379 12.00 10.56 2.63
C LYS A 379 11.90 11.37 3.92
N PHE A 380 10.70 11.48 4.46
CA PHE A 380 10.45 12.15 5.74
C PHE A 380 9.53 11.32 6.65
N THR A 381 9.51 11.66 7.92
CA THR A 381 8.63 11.05 8.93
C THR A 381 7.54 12.06 9.31
N VAL A 382 6.30 11.61 9.35
CA VAL A 382 5.18 12.42 9.82
C VAL A 382 5.37 12.73 11.31
N SER A 383 5.68 13.97 11.62
CA SER A 383 5.86 14.45 12.99
C SER A 383 4.54 14.86 13.63
N SER A 384 3.58 15.29 12.83
CA SER A 384 2.25 15.64 13.31
C SER A 384 1.25 15.60 12.16
N VAL A 385 0.06 15.07 12.44
CA VAL A 385 -1.12 15.21 11.59
C VAL A 385 -1.94 16.38 12.13
N PHE A 386 -2.22 17.38 11.28
CA PHE A 386 -2.99 18.56 11.65
C PHE A 386 -4.38 18.55 10.99
N ASN A 387 -5.35 19.20 11.62
CA ASN A 387 -6.70 19.28 11.08
C ASN A 387 -6.70 20.07 9.76
N SER A 388 -7.40 19.55 8.75
CA SER A 388 -7.59 20.23 7.47
C SER A 388 -8.16 21.63 7.68
N GLY A 389 -7.62 22.61 6.94
CA GLY A 389 -7.98 24.01 7.11
C GLY A 389 -7.18 24.74 8.19
N LYS A 390 -6.32 24.07 8.97
CA LYS A 390 -5.42 24.75 9.91
C LYS A 390 -4.42 25.65 9.21
N TYR A 391 -3.81 25.18 8.13
CA TYR A 391 -2.92 25.94 7.26
C TYR A 391 -3.54 26.07 5.88
N TYR A 392 -3.55 27.25 5.32
CA TYR A 392 -4.20 27.50 4.04
C TYR A 392 -3.66 28.73 3.33
N THR A 393 -4.01 28.84 2.07
CA THR A 393 -3.82 30.03 1.25
C THR A 393 -5.16 30.50 0.72
N LYS A 394 -5.33 31.82 0.52
CA LYS A 394 -6.58 32.37 -0.06
C LYS A 394 -6.69 32.08 -1.57
N GLU A 395 -5.54 31.77 -2.22
CA GLU A 395 -5.47 31.56 -3.67
C GLU A 395 -5.63 30.08 -4.06
N TYR A 396 -5.10 29.14 -3.26
CA TYR A 396 -5.04 27.70 -3.60
C TYR A 396 -5.74 26.79 -2.58
N GLY A 397 -6.32 27.35 -1.53
CA GLY A 397 -7.05 26.59 -0.51
C GLY A 397 -6.16 25.98 0.58
N ASN A 398 -6.61 24.86 1.13
CA ASN A 398 -6.01 24.22 2.30
C ASN A 398 -4.70 23.52 1.96
N LEU A 399 -3.65 23.80 2.73
CA LEU A 399 -2.38 23.10 2.60
C LEU A 399 -2.48 21.70 3.17
N GLU A 400 -1.84 20.76 2.50
CA GLU A 400 -1.85 19.35 2.85
C GLU A 400 -0.52 18.86 3.41
N TYR A 401 0.61 19.39 2.92
CA TYR A 401 1.95 19.02 3.37
C TYR A 401 2.82 20.25 3.66
N LEU A 402 3.45 20.24 4.82
CA LEU A 402 4.47 21.19 5.22
C LEU A 402 5.80 20.46 5.46
N GLY A 403 6.77 20.73 4.61
CA GLY A 403 8.09 20.09 4.64
C GLY A 403 9.20 21.08 4.99
N ASN A 404 10.39 20.55 5.30
CA ASN A 404 11.57 21.35 5.61
C ASN A 404 12.39 21.65 4.35
N CYS A 405 12.50 22.93 3.99
CA CYS A 405 13.28 23.36 2.83
C CYS A 405 14.79 23.13 3.01
N LEU A 406 15.33 23.20 4.25
CA LEU A 406 16.74 23.01 4.50
C LEU A 406 17.22 21.58 4.19
N ALA A 407 16.35 20.59 4.36
CA ALA A 407 16.67 19.22 4.01
C ALA A 407 16.99 19.04 2.52
N LEU A 408 16.34 19.83 1.64
CA LEU A 408 16.61 19.81 0.20
C LEU A 408 17.93 20.49 -0.14
N PHE A 409 18.21 21.66 0.46
CA PHE A 409 19.45 22.40 0.21
C PHE A 409 20.67 21.63 0.69
N ASN A 410 20.64 21.11 1.92
CA ASN A 410 21.74 20.35 2.50
C ASN A 410 22.09 19.09 1.70
N ARG A 411 21.14 18.56 0.92
CA ARG A 411 21.29 17.33 0.13
C ARG A 411 21.37 17.59 -1.36
N ALA A 412 21.35 18.87 -1.77
CA ALA A 412 21.38 19.30 -3.17
C ALA A 412 20.34 18.58 -4.06
N ILE A 413 19.11 18.45 -3.57
CA ILE A 413 18.00 17.82 -4.31
C ILE A 413 17.30 18.90 -5.12
N MET A 414 17.76 19.12 -6.36
CA MET A 414 17.21 20.16 -7.25
C MET A 414 15.98 19.69 -8.03
N GLU A 415 15.74 18.40 -8.10
CA GLU A 415 14.57 17.81 -8.74
C GLU A 415 13.26 18.29 -8.12
N VAL A 416 13.17 18.30 -6.78
CA VAL A 416 11.94 18.71 -6.07
C VAL A 416 11.49 20.15 -6.40
N PRO A 417 12.36 21.18 -6.35
CA PRO A 417 11.99 22.52 -6.80
C PRO A 417 11.53 22.59 -8.26
N MET A 418 12.13 21.78 -9.14
CA MET A 418 11.74 21.74 -10.56
C MET A 418 10.37 21.08 -10.74
N GLU A 419 10.15 19.94 -10.11
CA GLU A 419 8.84 19.28 -10.07
C GLU A 419 7.76 20.23 -9.53
N MET A 420 8.03 20.88 -8.41
CA MET A 420 7.11 21.86 -7.84
C MET A 420 6.86 23.05 -8.76
N PHE A 421 7.86 23.51 -9.51
CA PHE A 421 7.68 24.63 -10.45
C PHE A 421 6.78 24.24 -11.63
N GLN A 422 6.95 23.07 -12.21
CA GLN A 422 6.08 22.55 -13.27
C GLN A 422 4.64 22.33 -12.77
N ALA A 423 4.48 21.75 -11.60
CA ALA A 423 3.18 21.61 -10.96
C ALA A 423 2.54 22.99 -10.66
N TYR A 424 3.34 23.99 -10.30
CA TYR A 424 2.87 25.36 -10.10
C TYR A 424 2.34 25.99 -11.40
N ILE A 425 3.03 25.80 -12.52
CA ILE A 425 2.54 26.27 -13.82
C ILE A 425 1.15 25.67 -14.10
N THR A 426 1.00 24.37 -13.90
CA THR A 426 -0.30 23.68 -14.05
C THR A 426 -1.37 24.30 -13.15
N MET A 427 -1.08 24.54 -11.87
CA MET A 427 -2.02 25.16 -10.93
C MET A 427 -2.42 26.58 -11.33
N VAL A 428 -1.48 27.39 -11.82
CA VAL A 428 -1.78 28.75 -12.30
C VAL A 428 -2.70 28.71 -13.50
N ILE A 429 -2.40 27.86 -14.49
CA ILE A 429 -3.21 27.70 -15.70
C ILE A 429 -4.61 27.19 -15.33
N GLU A 430 -4.70 26.16 -14.50
CA GLU A 430 -5.96 25.63 -13.99
C GLU A 430 -6.82 26.73 -13.34
N ARG A 431 -6.23 27.51 -12.46
CA ARG A 431 -6.89 28.61 -11.79
C ARG A 431 -7.39 29.67 -12.79
N PHE A 432 -6.53 30.13 -13.71
CA PHE A 432 -6.88 31.18 -14.66
C PHE A 432 -8.03 30.76 -15.58
N ILE A 433 -8.09 29.50 -15.96
CA ILE A 433 -9.18 28.94 -16.80
C ILE A 433 -10.47 28.80 -15.96
N LYS A 434 -10.39 28.17 -14.78
CA LYS A 434 -11.57 27.93 -13.93
C LYS A 434 -12.20 29.22 -13.41
N GLU A 435 -11.39 30.19 -12.99
CA GLU A 435 -11.85 31.50 -12.49
C GLU A 435 -12.11 32.50 -13.64
N LYS A 436 -11.90 32.11 -14.90
CA LYS A 436 -12.06 32.96 -16.10
C LYS A 436 -11.31 34.30 -16.01
N LEU A 437 -10.09 34.26 -15.47
CA LEU A 437 -9.27 35.46 -15.25
C LEU A 437 -8.71 36.05 -16.53
N LYS A 438 -8.66 35.28 -17.63
CA LYS A 438 -8.24 35.68 -18.95
C LYS A 438 -9.10 35.03 -20.04
N PRO A 439 -9.21 35.60 -21.25
CA PRO A 439 -9.86 34.99 -22.40
C PRO A 439 -9.21 33.63 -22.75
N LEU A 440 -10.01 32.64 -23.14
CA LEU A 440 -9.53 31.27 -23.42
C LEU A 440 -8.53 31.22 -24.59
N ASP A 441 -8.72 32.02 -25.64
CA ASP A 441 -7.79 32.10 -26.78
C ASP A 441 -6.43 32.66 -26.36
N GLU A 442 -6.45 33.67 -25.46
CA GLU A 442 -5.23 34.22 -24.89
C GLU A 442 -4.53 33.16 -24.03
N MET A 443 -5.29 32.40 -23.23
CA MET A 443 -4.75 31.30 -22.42
C MET A 443 -4.15 30.18 -23.30
N LYS A 444 -4.81 29.79 -24.40
CA LYS A 444 -4.26 28.84 -25.36
C LYS A 444 -2.88 29.27 -25.87
N THR A 445 -2.76 30.56 -26.25
CA THR A 445 -1.49 31.13 -26.72
C THR A 445 -0.43 31.13 -25.63
N HIS A 446 -0.79 31.49 -24.40
CA HIS A 446 0.14 31.48 -23.28
C HIS A 446 0.62 30.07 -22.90
N ILE A 447 -0.27 29.08 -22.89
CA ILE A 447 0.06 27.68 -22.63
C ILE A 447 1.08 27.20 -23.64
N LEU A 448 0.79 27.36 -24.93
CA LEU A 448 1.71 26.93 -26.01
C LEU A 448 3.07 27.66 -25.92
N LYS A 449 3.08 28.95 -25.57
CA LYS A 449 4.33 29.69 -25.37
C LYS A 449 5.14 29.18 -24.19
N ILE A 450 4.50 28.91 -23.05
CA ILE A 450 5.16 28.34 -21.87
C ILE A 450 5.76 26.97 -22.21
N LEU A 451 5.00 26.10 -22.87
CA LEU A 451 5.47 24.78 -23.31
C LEU A 451 6.66 24.90 -24.28
N SER A 452 6.62 25.85 -25.23
CA SER A 452 7.73 26.06 -26.17
C SER A 452 9.05 26.48 -25.50
N ILE A 453 8.96 27.14 -24.34
CA ILE A 453 10.13 27.54 -23.53
C ILE A 453 10.61 26.36 -22.68
N MET A 454 9.68 25.63 -22.07
CA MET A 454 10.00 24.58 -21.10
C MET A 454 10.41 23.27 -21.77
N ASP A 455 9.65 22.82 -22.75
CA ASP A 455 9.87 21.55 -23.43
C ASP A 455 9.30 21.57 -24.85
N LYS A 456 10.18 21.52 -25.85
CA LYS A 456 9.81 21.58 -27.25
C LYS A 456 8.95 20.40 -27.72
N LYS A 457 9.18 19.20 -27.18
CA LYS A 457 8.39 18.01 -27.55
C LYS A 457 6.97 18.15 -27.02
N MET A 458 6.82 18.55 -25.75
CA MET A 458 5.52 18.84 -25.14
C MET A 458 4.77 19.92 -25.92
N TYR A 459 5.48 20.97 -26.36
CA TYR A 459 4.88 22.01 -27.21
C TYR A 459 4.30 21.45 -28.50
N GLU A 460 5.03 20.62 -29.23
CA GLU A 460 4.57 20.04 -30.51
C GLU A 460 3.31 19.21 -30.30
N VAL A 461 3.28 18.41 -29.25
CA VAL A 461 2.14 17.56 -28.91
C VAL A 461 0.89 18.38 -28.54
N TYR A 462 1.00 19.29 -27.60
CA TYR A 462 -0.15 20.11 -27.22
C TYR A 462 -0.61 21.05 -28.34
N LYS A 463 0.32 21.47 -29.22
CA LYS A 463 -0.04 22.25 -30.40
C LYS A 463 -0.92 21.46 -31.33
N GLU A 464 -0.52 20.23 -31.68
CA GLU A 464 -1.31 19.34 -32.54
C GLU A 464 -2.68 19.02 -31.92
N GLU A 465 -2.71 18.68 -30.64
CA GLU A 465 -3.95 18.44 -29.90
C GLU A 465 -4.89 19.65 -29.92
N PHE A 466 -4.36 20.84 -29.67
CA PHE A 466 -5.16 22.06 -29.66
C PHE A 466 -5.61 22.53 -31.04
N GLU A 467 -4.87 22.18 -32.10
CA GLU A 467 -5.25 22.43 -33.49
C GLU A 467 -6.34 21.47 -33.98
N THR A 468 -6.37 20.24 -33.44
CA THR A 468 -7.37 19.21 -33.81
C THR A 468 -8.65 19.26 -32.95
N GLY A 469 -8.83 20.27 -32.11
CA GLY A 469 -10.03 20.47 -31.30
C GLY A 469 -9.91 20.04 -29.84
N GLY A 470 -8.82 19.41 -29.41
CA GLY A 470 -8.61 18.93 -28.04
C GLY A 470 -8.53 20.03 -26.99
N PHE A 471 -8.46 21.32 -27.39
CA PHE A 471 -8.48 22.43 -26.43
C PHE A 471 -9.81 22.54 -25.69
N GLU A 472 -10.95 22.20 -26.31
CA GLU A 472 -12.25 22.20 -25.64
C GLU A 472 -12.32 21.14 -24.52
N ASP A 473 -11.70 19.99 -24.74
CA ASP A 473 -11.60 18.95 -23.71
C ASP A 473 -10.59 19.32 -22.61
N PHE A 474 -9.48 19.94 -22.97
CA PHE A 474 -8.51 20.48 -22.02
C PHE A 474 -9.13 21.52 -21.08
N ILE A 475 -10.06 22.35 -21.52
CA ILE A 475 -10.74 23.34 -20.68
C ILE A 475 -11.59 22.68 -19.60
N LYS A 476 -12.13 21.50 -19.85
CA LYS A 476 -12.96 20.76 -18.87
C LYS A 476 -12.11 20.29 -17.68
N ASP A 477 -10.88 19.85 -17.95
CA ASP A 477 -9.90 19.44 -16.94
C ASP A 477 -8.51 20.02 -17.31
N PRO A 478 -8.25 21.30 -16.99
CA PRO A 478 -7.09 22.03 -17.48
C PRO A 478 -5.80 21.68 -16.74
N GLN A 479 -5.41 20.41 -16.79
CA GLN A 479 -4.19 19.91 -16.20
C GLN A 479 -3.14 19.61 -17.28
N ILE A 480 -2.03 20.38 -17.25
CA ILE A 480 -0.84 20.02 -18.02
C ILE A 480 -0.16 18.86 -17.29
N ARG A 481 -0.02 17.74 -17.98
CA ARG A 481 0.81 16.62 -17.53
C ARG A 481 2.18 16.74 -18.16
N TRP A 482 3.19 16.90 -17.31
CA TRP A 482 4.57 17.04 -17.76
C TRP A 482 5.19 15.65 -17.88
N TYR A 483 5.72 15.33 -19.06
CA TYR A 483 6.50 14.13 -19.28
C TYR A 483 7.97 14.51 -19.41
N GLN A 484 8.79 14.02 -18.49
CA GLN A 484 10.20 14.29 -18.46
C GLN A 484 10.99 13.06 -18.90
N SER A 485 11.89 13.26 -19.86
CA SER A 485 12.92 12.27 -20.14
C SER A 485 13.93 12.29 -19.00
N THR A 486 14.39 11.13 -18.57
CA THR A 486 15.39 11.00 -17.51
C THR A 486 16.72 11.68 -17.88
N TYR A 487 17.08 11.75 -19.17
CA TYR A 487 18.38 12.23 -19.68
C TYR A 487 18.31 13.52 -20.47
N HIS A 488 17.25 13.74 -21.22
CA HIS A 488 17.09 14.88 -22.11
C HIS A 488 15.77 15.60 -21.84
N SER A 489 15.56 16.00 -20.58
CA SER A 489 14.45 16.91 -20.35
C SER A 489 14.80 18.24 -21.01
N GLY A 490 13.90 18.72 -21.87
CA GLY A 490 13.95 20.09 -22.36
C GLY A 490 13.93 21.11 -21.22
N THR A 491 13.43 20.68 -20.04
CA THR A 491 13.30 21.49 -18.83
C THR A 491 14.61 21.57 -18.06
N THR A 492 15.18 22.75 -17.99
CA THR A 492 16.38 23.09 -17.23
C THR A 492 16.08 24.22 -16.26
N ILE A 493 17.00 24.53 -15.35
CA ILE A 493 16.90 25.70 -14.48
C ILE A 493 16.77 26.99 -15.32
N GLY A 494 17.48 27.07 -16.46
CA GLY A 494 17.41 28.20 -17.37
C GLY A 494 16.03 28.37 -17.99
N THR A 495 15.45 27.29 -18.54
CA THR A 495 14.09 27.31 -19.12
C THR A 495 13.02 27.60 -18.07
N CYS A 496 13.16 27.10 -16.84
CA CYS A 496 12.27 27.49 -15.73
C CYS A 496 12.32 28.99 -15.44
N TYR A 497 13.53 29.59 -15.46
CA TYR A 497 13.70 31.02 -15.26
C TYR A 497 13.08 31.85 -16.41
N GLU A 498 13.27 31.43 -17.65
CA GLU A 498 12.66 32.07 -18.83
C GLU A 498 11.13 31.96 -18.80
N ALA A 499 10.59 30.78 -18.50
CA ALA A 499 9.15 30.59 -18.36
C ALA A 499 8.56 31.48 -17.25
N ARG A 500 9.23 31.58 -16.10
CA ARG A 500 8.83 32.49 -15.03
C ARG A 500 8.79 33.94 -15.49
N ASN A 501 9.83 34.42 -16.19
CA ASN A 501 9.88 35.77 -16.69
C ASN A 501 8.76 36.06 -17.69
N TYR A 502 8.53 35.13 -18.61
CA TYR A 502 7.41 35.20 -19.55
C TYR A 502 6.06 35.26 -18.81
N MET A 503 5.80 34.34 -17.89
CA MET A 503 4.55 34.31 -17.12
C MET A 503 4.29 35.64 -16.38
N ASN A 504 5.32 36.17 -15.74
CA ASN A 504 5.21 37.48 -15.06
C ASN A 504 4.94 38.63 -16.05
N SER A 505 5.53 38.59 -17.25
CA SER A 505 5.32 39.65 -18.27
C SER A 505 3.89 39.67 -18.83
N VAL A 506 3.19 38.52 -18.79
CA VAL A 506 1.81 38.38 -19.30
C VAL A 506 0.77 38.36 -18.16
N GLY A 507 1.18 38.63 -16.92
CA GLY A 507 0.29 38.70 -15.76
C GLY A 507 -0.17 37.33 -15.22
N LEU A 508 0.52 36.23 -15.59
CA LEU A 508 0.39 34.93 -14.96
C LEU A 508 1.37 34.84 -13.77
N ASP A 509 1.29 35.75 -12.84
CA ASP A 509 2.29 35.98 -11.80
C ASP A 509 2.81 34.75 -11.09
N VAL A 510 4.09 34.40 -11.28
CA VAL A 510 4.82 33.44 -10.46
C VAL A 510 5.31 34.14 -9.19
N LYS A 511 4.53 34.03 -8.12
CA LYS A 511 4.77 34.76 -6.87
C LYS A 511 4.67 33.85 -5.65
N ARG A 512 5.29 34.30 -4.58
CA ARG A 512 5.06 33.74 -3.26
C ARG A 512 3.69 34.13 -2.75
N THR A 513 2.92 33.14 -2.31
CA THR A 513 1.56 33.31 -1.79
C THR A 513 1.59 33.46 -0.27
N LYS A 514 0.69 34.27 0.29
CA LYS A 514 0.54 34.38 1.74
C LYS A 514 -0.02 33.09 2.30
N VAL A 515 0.67 32.53 3.30
CA VAL A 515 0.23 31.37 4.07
C VAL A 515 -0.39 31.87 5.37
N TYR A 516 -1.54 31.32 5.69
CA TYR A 516 -2.30 31.61 6.88
C TYR A 516 -2.45 30.39 7.76
N MET A 517 -2.56 30.63 9.06
CA MET A 517 -2.87 29.59 10.05
C MET A 517 -4.09 30.01 10.86
N ASN A 518 -5.07 29.11 10.95
CA ASN A 518 -6.20 29.27 11.84
C ASN A 518 -5.77 28.92 13.27
N THR A 519 -5.95 29.83 14.20
CA THR A 519 -5.70 29.67 15.63
C THR A 519 -6.97 29.89 16.43
N GLU A 520 -6.98 29.53 17.70
CA GLU A 520 -8.09 29.82 18.62
C GLU A 520 -8.40 31.31 18.75
N HIS A 521 -7.43 32.19 18.42
CA HIS A 521 -7.55 33.62 18.48
C HIS A 521 -7.83 34.28 17.11
N GLY A 522 -8.09 33.48 16.06
CA GLY A 522 -8.36 33.92 14.71
C GLY A 522 -7.28 33.59 13.70
N GLU A 523 -7.36 34.20 12.53
CA GLU A 523 -6.44 34.01 11.40
C GLU A 523 -5.10 34.72 11.67
N MET A 524 -3.99 33.97 11.52
CA MET A 524 -2.63 34.51 11.60
C MET A 524 -1.91 34.33 10.27
N CYS A 525 -1.34 35.40 9.72
CA CYS A 525 -0.49 35.30 8.53
C CYS A 525 0.93 34.88 8.91
N LEU A 526 1.39 33.73 8.41
CA LEU A 526 2.74 33.22 8.65
C LEU A 526 3.81 33.82 7.74
N GLY A 527 3.41 34.55 6.71
CA GLY A 527 4.32 35.14 5.73
C GLY A 527 4.02 34.67 4.30
N LYS A 528 4.99 34.88 3.40
CA LYS A 528 4.87 34.49 1.99
C LYS A 528 5.78 33.32 1.70
N ALA A 529 5.22 32.24 1.13
CA ALA A 529 5.97 31.06 0.71
C ALA A 529 5.63 30.67 -0.73
N PHE A 530 6.47 29.87 -1.35
CA PHE A 530 6.17 29.20 -2.60
C PHE A 530 5.31 27.97 -2.30
N VAL A 531 4.11 27.95 -2.85
CA VAL A 531 3.11 26.90 -2.64
C VAL A 531 2.88 26.18 -3.96
N SER A 532 2.99 24.88 -3.98
CA SER A 532 2.76 24.06 -5.19
C SER A 532 2.37 22.63 -4.81
N LYS A 533 1.95 21.84 -5.79
CA LYS A 533 1.75 20.41 -5.60
C LYS A 533 3.10 19.67 -5.67
N LEU A 534 3.25 18.68 -4.82
CA LEU A 534 4.37 17.76 -4.81
C LEU A 534 3.83 16.32 -4.76
N PHE A 535 4.36 15.46 -5.62
CA PHE A 535 3.94 14.06 -5.64
C PHE A 535 4.65 13.25 -4.55
N ILE A 536 3.88 12.71 -3.63
CA ILE A 536 4.38 11.94 -2.49
C ILE A 536 3.56 10.67 -2.27
N THR A 537 4.19 9.66 -1.67
CA THR A 537 3.58 8.35 -1.42
C THR A 537 4.00 7.81 -0.05
N PRO A 538 3.13 7.10 0.68
CA PRO A 538 3.47 6.51 1.97
C PRO A 538 4.31 5.24 1.79
N LEU A 539 5.19 5.00 2.78
CA LEU A 539 5.96 3.78 2.89
C LEU A 539 5.31 2.83 3.91
N LYS A 540 5.61 1.54 3.79
CA LYS A 540 5.15 0.52 4.76
C LYS A 540 5.81 0.63 6.15
N GLN A 541 6.73 1.55 6.34
CA GLN A 541 7.41 1.79 7.61
C GLN A 541 6.56 2.68 8.53
N VAL A 542 6.10 2.14 9.64
CA VAL A 542 5.37 2.84 10.71
C VAL A 542 6.17 2.73 12.00
N ALA A 543 6.11 3.74 12.88
CA ALA A 543 6.85 3.74 14.15
C ALA A 543 6.58 2.49 14.99
N GLU A 544 5.33 2.04 15.08
CA GLU A 544 4.92 0.85 15.82
C GLU A 544 5.66 -0.42 15.37
N THR A 545 5.83 -0.60 14.06
CA THR A 545 6.51 -1.79 13.51
C THR A 545 8.04 -1.68 13.56
N GLN A 546 8.58 -0.50 13.83
CA GLN A 546 10.01 -0.23 13.97
C GLN A 546 10.51 -0.33 15.42
N LEU A 547 9.59 -0.38 16.39
CA LEU A 547 9.94 -0.54 17.79
C LEU A 547 10.37 -1.98 18.06
N SER A 548 11.62 -2.16 18.48
CA SER A 548 12.15 -3.45 18.90
C SER A 548 12.67 -3.34 20.32
N LEU A 549 12.14 -4.16 21.20
CA LEU A 549 12.56 -4.27 22.61
C LEU A 549 13.26 -5.61 22.84
N ARG A 550 14.30 -5.60 23.64
CA ARG A 550 15.03 -6.81 24.01
C ARG A 550 15.13 -6.96 25.51
N ALA A 551 14.81 -8.15 26.01
CA ALA A 551 15.18 -8.56 27.35
C ALA A 551 16.67 -8.94 27.41
N LYS A 552 17.25 -8.89 28.64
CA LYS A 552 18.61 -9.35 28.91
C LYS A 552 18.76 -10.83 28.50
N GLY A 553 19.61 -11.11 27.54
CA GLY A 553 19.87 -12.46 27.01
C GLY A 553 21.20 -13.02 27.50
N SER A 554 21.53 -14.25 27.13
CA SER A 554 22.83 -14.84 27.37
C SER A 554 23.93 -14.18 26.54
N PHE A 555 25.10 -14.01 27.10
CA PHE A 555 26.27 -13.40 26.45
C PHE A 555 27.32 -14.48 26.15
N ASP A 556 28.11 -14.30 25.10
CA ASP A 556 29.32 -15.09 24.87
C ASP A 556 30.45 -14.62 25.78
N SER A 557 31.59 -15.32 25.75
CA SER A 557 32.79 -14.98 26.55
C SER A 557 33.37 -13.60 26.24
N ARG A 558 32.94 -12.95 25.14
CA ARG A 558 33.36 -11.61 24.71
C ARG A 558 32.34 -10.54 25.08
N GLY A 559 31.28 -10.89 25.82
CA GLY A 559 30.20 -9.97 26.15
C GLY A 559 29.25 -9.67 24.99
N ILE A 560 29.32 -10.44 23.89
CA ILE A 560 28.41 -10.31 22.76
C ILE A 560 27.18 -11.18 23.00
N ILE A 561 26.01 -10.63 22.74
CA ILE A 561 24.74 -11.29 22.99
C ILE A 561 24.55 -12.46 22.02
N LEU A 562 24.35 -13.65 22.56
CA LEU A 562 24.07 -14.85 21.80
C LEU A 562 22.70 -14.72 21.11
N ARG A 563 22.72 -14.84 19.79
CA ARG A 563 21.51 -14.82 18.94
C ARG A 563 21.14 -16.25 18.59
N THR A 564 20.21 -16.84 19.33
CA THR A 564 19.69 -18.18 19.01
C THR A 564 18.26 -18.09 18.51
N GLY A 565 17.97 -18.77 17.38
CA GLY A 565 16.67 -19.12 16.83
C GLY A 565 15.52 -18.10 17.08
N GLU A 566 14.49 -18.53 17.79
CA GLU A 566 13.33 -17.70 18.12
C GLU A 566 13.66 -16.46 18.97
N SER A 567 14.77 -16.46 19.71
CA SER A 567 15.22 -15.30 20.47
C SER A 567 15.66 -14.12 19.59
N ARG A 568 15.95 -14.37 18.30
CA ARG A 568 16.29 -13.31 17.34
C ARG A 568 15.15 -12.30 17.12
N ILE A 569 13.90 -12.76 17.20
CA ILE A 569 12.71 -11.92 16.92
C ILE A 569 12.20 -11.25 18.19
N ARG A 570 12.23 -11.95 19.33
CA ARG A 570 11.64 -11.49 20.59
C ARG A 570 12.58 -10.68 21.49
N ASN A 571 13.90 -10.74 21.28
CA ASN A 571 14.91 -10.19 22.17
C ASN A 571 15.90 -9.27 21.45
N THR A 572 15.45 -8.36 20.62
CA THR A 572 16.32 -7.33 20.03
C THR A 572 16.42 -6.12 20.95
N PRO A 573 17.63 -5.65 21.33
CA PRO A 573 17.74 -4.42 22.09
C PRO A 573 17.19 -3.24 21.28
N VAL A 574 16.68 -2.24 21.97
CA VAL A 574 16.38 -0.95 21.32
C VAL A 574 17.66 -0.49 20.62
N ARG A 575 17.62 -0.41 19.30
CA ARG A 575 18.73 0.11 18.53
C ARG A 575 18.75 1.62 18.73
N LYS A 576 19.65 2.10 19.54
CA LYS A 576 20.04 3.51 19.46
C LYS A 576 20.79 3.70 18.15
N SER A 577 20.45 4.71 17.37
CA SER A 577 21.31 5.11 16.26
C SER A 577 22.66 5.51 16.83
N SER A 578 23.74 5.27 16.10
CA SER A 578 25.07 5.72 16.50
C SER A 578 25.09 7.21 16.84
N LEU A 579 24.34 8.02 16.10
CA LEU A 579 24.18 9.45 16.35
C LEU A 579 23.59 9.76 17.73
N VAL A 580 22.52 9.04 18.15
CA VAL A 580 21.91 9.22 19.47
C VAL A 580 22.85 8.76 20.58
N ALA A 581 23.59 7.66 20.36
CA ALA A 581 24.60 7.20 21.30
C ALA A 581 25.75 8.23 21.43
N ASP A 582 26.22 8.77 20.31
CA ASP A 582 27.30 9.79 20.29
C ASP A 582 26.85 11.08 20.98
N VAL A 583 25.62 11.55 20.74
CA VAL A 583 25.05 12.72 21.41
C VAL A 583 24.94 12.48 22.92
N GLN A 584 24.46 11.30 23.33
CA GLN A 584 24.36 10.97 24.76
C GLN A 584 25.73 10.90 25.43
N VAL A 585 26.71 10.24 24.80
CA VAL A 585 28.07 10.15 25.34
C VAL A 585 28.76 11.52 25.45
N ASN A 586 28.52 12.39 24.47
CA ASN A 586 29.12 13.72 24.44
C ASN A 586 28.38 14.77 25.27
N SER A 587 27.11 14.54 25.61
CA SER A 587 26.28 15.51 26.34
C SER A 587 26.04 15.13 27.81
N LEU A 588 26.30 13.89 28.20
CA LEU A 588 26.10 13.44 29.58
C LEU A 588 27.40 13.63 30.41
N HIS A 589 27.21 14.07 31.65
CA HIS A 589 28.32 14.10 32.62
C HIS A 589 28.84 12.67 32.88
N PRO A 590 30.14 12.47 33.09
CA PRO A 590 30.72 11.14 33.36
C PRO A 590 30.04 10.36 34.49
N ASP A 591 29.51 11.05 35.51
CA ASP A 591 28.79 10.43 36.63
C ASP A 591 27.42 9.94 36.22
N ASP A 592 26.72 10.64 35.32
CA ASP A 592 25.43 10.21 34.74
C ASP A 592 25.63 8.96 33.88
N LEU A 593 26.74 8.88 33.12
CA LEU A 593 27.08 7.69 32.34
C LEU A 593 27.37 6.49 33.26
N LYS A 594 28.07 6.70 34.38
CA LYS A 594 28.32 5.65 35.39
C LYS A 594 26.98 5.17 35.99
N TYR A 595 26.12 6.11 36.35
CA TYR A 595 24.79 5.81 36.87
C TYR A 595 23.97 4.98 35.90
N ILE A 596 23.87 5.40 34.63
CA ILE A 596 23.17 4.66 33.58
C ILE A 596 23.73 3.24 33.41
N ASN A 597 25.05 3.08 33.45
CA ASN A 597 25.69 1.77 33.31
C ASN A 597 25.54 0.87 34.56
N SER A 598 25.28 1.45 35.72
CA SER A 598 25.04 0.72 36.97
C SER A 598 23.59 0.40 37.27
N MET A 599 22.65 0.92 36.47
CA MET A 599 21.22 0.69 36.66
C MET A 599 20.85 -0.78 36.63
N THR A 600 19.98 -1.18 37.52
CA THR A 600 19.28 -2.46 37.47
C THR A 600 18.31 -2.50 36.29
N GLU A 601 17.87 -3.70 35.92
CA GLU A 601 16.89 -3.88 34.84
C GLU A 601 15.57 -3.12 35.13
N GLN A 602 15.11 -3.13 36.39
CA GLN A 602 13.90 -2.40 36.80
C GLN A 602 14.08 -0.88 36.71
N GLU A 603 15.19 -0.33 37.17
CA GLU A 603 15.48 1.10 37.04
C GLU A 603 15.61 1.54 35.58
N SER A 604 16.20 0.72 34.72
CA SER A 604 16.29 0.98 33.30
C SER A 604 14.91 1.02 32.64
N ILE A 605 14.01 0.12 33.00
CA ILE A 605 12.63 0.07 32.51
C ILE A 605 11.83 1.27 33.00
N GLN A 606 11.96 1.63 34.30
CA GLN A 606 11.28 2.81 34.86
C GLN A 606 11.75 4.10 34.18
N ASN A 607 13.05 4.25 33.90
CA ASN A 607 13.58 5.41 33.20
C ASN A 607 13.13 5.46 31.74
N VAL A 608 13.08 4.32 31.05
CA VAL A 608 12.54 4.24 29.67
C VAL A 608 11.05 4.61 29.67
N ASN A 609 10.27 4.10 30.61
CA ASN A 609 8.86 4.46 30.75
C ASN A 609 8.67 5.95 31.05
N ALA A 610 9.48 6.53 31.94
CA ALA A 610 9.46 7.96 32.23
C ALA A 610 9.80 8.82 31.00
N LEU A 611 10.78 8.39 30.19
CA LEU A 611 11.12 9.05 28.93
C LEU A 611 9.96 8.98 27.91
N PHE A 612 9.33 7.83 27.76
CA PHE A 612 8.17 7.69 26.87
C PHE A 612 6.97 8.52 27.37
N MET A 613 6.73 8.54 28.67
CA MET A 613 5.68 9.39 29.27
C MET A 613 5.99 10.89 29.06
N ALA A 614 7.24 11.31 29.19
CA ALA A 614 7.68 12.69 28.90
C ALA A 614 7.49 13.04 27.41
N MET A 615 7.54 12.06 26.50
CA MET A 615 7.24 12.20 25.07
C MET A 615 5.74 12.09 24.76
N GLY A 616 4.87 11.96 25.77
CA GLY A 616 3.42 11.80 25.60
C GLY A 616 2.99 10.40 25.15
N VAL A 617 3.85 9.40 25.24
CA VAL A 617 3.56 8.00 24.88
C VAL A 617 3.36 7.18 26.14
N LYS A 618 2.17 6.63 26.34
CA LYS A 618 1.90 5.68 27.43
C LYS A 618 2.13 4.25 26.90
N ILE A 619 3.07 3.53 27.51
CA ILE A 619 3.28 2.11 27.21
C ILE A 619 2.35 1.31 28.12
N ASN A 620 1.32 0.71 27.55
CA ASN A 620 0.47 -0.25 28.25
C ASN A 620 1.14 -1.62 28.18
N ASN A 621 1.91 -1.98 29.20
CA ASN A 621 2.43 -3.33 29.34
C ASN A 621 1.71 -4.03 30.50
N PRO A 622 0.87 -5.06 30.21
CA PRO A 622 0.10 -5.74 31.25
C PRO A 622 0.94 -6.49 32.30
N ASN A 623 2.26 -6.58 32.09
CA ASN A 623 3.19 -7.19 33.06
C ASN A 623 3.79 -6.17 34.05
N PHE A 624 3.43 -4.89 33.98
CA PHE A 624 3.95 -3.82 34.82
C PHE A 624 2.89 -3.04 35.60
N ASP A 625 1.62 -3.40 35.46
CA ASP A 625 0.52 -2.75 36.22
C ASP A 625 0.24 -3.40 37.59
N ASP A 626 1.07 -4.31 38.08
CA ASP A 626 0.94 -5.00 39.37
C ASP A 626 2.09 -4.63 40.35
N GLU A 627 2.37 -3.32 40.54
CA GLU A 627 3.00 -2.80 41.77
C GLU A 627 2.57 -1.34 42.02
#